data_a861664a98f5a84b396dd2133a7aad89
#
_entry.id   a861664a98f5a84b396dd2133a7aad89
#
_cell.length_a   1.000
_cell.length_b   1.000
_cell.length_c   1.000
_cell.angle_alpha   90.00
_cell.angle_beta   90.00
_cell.angle_gamma   90.00
#
_symmetry.space_group_name_H-M   'P 1'
#
loop_
_entity.id
_entity.type
_entity.pdbx_description
1 polymer ?
#
loop_
_entity_poly.entity_id
_entity_poly.type
_entity_poly.pdbx_seq_one_letter_code
_entity_poly.pdbx_strand_id
1 'polypeptide(L)'
;MTEVPPIPVLHLEGGWQVAVEDWKRCSGRLRLRDGGVDAGVHVERCAAGRLRDAYPVGARDVEVQVTDAVADEALTALLRELAEAVQRADPECRRVVYAAPEGDADQVAAAECAGFRRVVDVDLADRQLSLLVVEPDWVTRTDIDLDHVPET
;
A
#
# COMPACT_ATOMS: atom_id res chain seq x y z
N MET A 1 -11.00 -19.98 12.44
CA MET A 1 -10.76 -18.53 12.24
C MET A 1 -9.34 -18.33 11.73
N THR A 2 -9.20 -17.63 10.64
CA THR A 2 -7.88 -17.39 10.07
C THR A 2 -7.20 -16.23 10.78
N GLU A 3 -6.03 -16.48 11.32
CA GLU A 3 -5.25 -15.42 11.96
C GLU A 3 -4.60 -14.52 10.91
N VAL A 4 -4.59 -13.22 11.16
CA VAL A 4 -3.91 -12.26 10.28
C VAL A 4 -2.40 -12.47 10.44
N PRO A 5 -1.65 -12.71 9.35
CA PRO A 5 -0.21 -12.90 9.46
C PRO A 5 0.49 -11.61 9.91
N PRO A 6 1.61 -11.73 10.62
CA PRO A 6 2.34 -10.53 11.03
C PRO A 6 2.90 -9.79 9.81
N ILE A 7 3.07 -8.48 9.95
CA ILE A 7 3.69 -7.68 8.91
C ILE A 7 5.20 -7.70 9.11
N PRO A 8 5.99 -8.12 8.12
CA PRO A 8 7.46 -8.11 8.25
C PRO A 8 8.00 -6.69 8.17
N VAL A 9 9.14 -6.46 8.80
CA VAL A 9 9.82 -5.17 8.75
C VAL A 9 10.24 -4.89 7.30
N LEU A 10 10.04 -3.65 6.87
CA LEU A 10 10.31 -3.26 5.50
C LEU A 10 11.75 -2.75 5.34
N HIS A 11 12.34 -3.07 4.20
CA HIS A 11 13.65 -2.57 3.80
C HIS A 11 13.52 -1.90 2.44
N LEU A 12 13.94 -0.65 2.36
CA LEU A 12 13.85 0.13 1.13
C LEU A 12 15.22 0.16 0.44
N GLU A 13 15.18 0.21 -0.89
CA GLU A 13 16.36 0.34 -1.72
C GLU A 13 16.45 1.77 -2.29
N GLY A 14 17.48 2.05 -3.07
CA GLY A 14 17.58 3.31 -3.79
C GLY A 14 18.03 4.50 -2.96
N GLY A 15 18.75 4.26 -1.86
CA GLY A 15 19.30 5.36 -1.06
C GLY A 15 18.38 5.89 0.02
N TRP A 16 17.22 5.28 0.21
CA TRP A 16 16.33 5.67 1.29
C TRP A 16 16.90 5.31 2.66
N GLN A 17 16.87 6.28 3.58
CA GLN A 17 17.21 6.02 4.97
C GLN A 17 15.92 5.70 5.72
N VAL A 18 15.94 4.58 6.45
CA VAL A 18 14.75 4.07 7.14
C VAL A 18 15.03 4.05 8.63
N ALA A 19 14.16 4.72 9.40
CA ALA A 19 14.17 4.61 10.86
C ALA A 19 12.84 3.98 11.29
N VAL A 20 12.91 2.85 11.99
CA VAL A 20 11.73 2.20 12.53
C VAL A 20 11.37 2.90 13.84
N GLU A 21 10.21 3.55 13.87
CA GLU A 21 9.76 4.28 15.05
C GLU A 21 8.97 3.40 16.00
N ASP A 22 8.18 2.49 15.44
CA ASP A 22 7.37 1.56 16.20
C ASP A 22 7.03 0.37 15.31
N TRP A 23 7.00 -0.84 15.86
CA TRP A 23 6.64 -2.02 15.08
C TRP A 23 5.87 -2.99 15.94
N LYS A 24 4.64 -3.25 15.54
CA LYS A 24 3.75 -4.20 16.20
C LYS A 24 3.53 -5.40 15.28
N ARG A 25 2.74 -6.36 15.74
CA ARG A 25 2.47 -7.57 14.96
C ARG A 25 1.86 -7.25 13.58
N CYS A 26 0.85 -6.39 13.56
CA CYS A 26 0.08 -6.12 12.32
C CYS A 26 0.22 -4.68 11.82
N SER A 27 1.08 -3.89 12.41
CA SER A 27 1.29 -2.50 11.98
C SER A 27 2.68 -2.01 12.35
N GLY A 28 3.11 -0.93 11.70
CA GLY A 28 4.39 -0.33 12.00
C GLY A 28 4.45 1.12 11.56
N ARG A 29 5.37 1.86 12.14
CA ARG A 29 5.66 3.24 11.77
C ARG A 29 7.13 3.36 11.41
N LEU A 30 7.35 4.04 10.29
CA LEU A 30 8.68 4.28 9.75
C LEU A 30 8.84 5.78 9.47
N ARG A 31 10.07 6.26 9.57
CA ARG A 31 10.43 7.55 9.02
C ARG A 31 11.40 7.31 7.87
N LEU A 32 11.07 7.88 6.73
CA LEU A 32 11.82 7.67 5.49
C LEU A 32 12.43 8.99 5.04
N ARG A 33 13.71 8.96 4.71
CA ARG A 33 14.45 10.13 4.25
C ARG A 33 15.23 9.82 2.98
N ASP A 34 15.15 10.72 2.02
CA ASP A 34 15.95 10.66 0.80
C ASP A 34 16.04 12.07 0.21
N GLY A 35 17.24 12.62 0.20
CA GLY A 35 17.44 13.97 -0.29
C GLY A 35 16.61 14.98 0.49
N GLY A 36 15.72 15.68 -0.20
CA GLY A 36 14.83 16.67 0.41
C GLY A 36 13.54 16.09 0.99
N VAL A 37 13.34 14.79 0.93
CA VAL A 37 12.12 14.14 1.42
C VAL A 37 12.35 13.58 2.82
N ASP A 38 11.46 13.94 3.75
CA ASP A 38 11.46 13.40 5.11
C ASP A 38 10.00 13.18 5.49
N ALA A 39 9.58 11.93 5.54
CA ALA A 39 8.17 11.60 5.72
C ALA A 39 7.98 10.45 6.70
N GLY A 40 6.96 10.60 7.54
CA GLY A 40 6.46 9.50 8.37
C GLY A 40 5.54 8.61 7.55
N VAL A 41 5.62 7.32 7.78
CA VAL A 41 4.80 6.32 7.10
C VAL A 41 4.24 5.36 8.13
N HIS A 42 2.97 5.03 7.96
CA HIS A 42 2.31 3.98 8.74
C HIS A 42 1.90 2.86 7.80
N VAL A 43 2.21 1.64 8.16
CA VAL A 43 1.81 0.45 7.40
C VAL A 43 1.03 -0.48 8.32
N GLU A 44 0.01 -1.15 7.78
CA GLU A 44 -0.74 -2.12 8.57
C GLU A 44 -1.39 -3.18 7.69
N ARG A 45 -1.60 -4.37 8.26
CA ARG A 45 -2.43 -5.38 7.61
C ARG A 45 -3.85 -4.85 7.55
N CYS A 46 -4.44 -4.79 6.35
CA CYS A 46 -5.80 -4.29 6.18
C CYS A 46 -6.81 -5.08 7.01
N ALA A 47 -6.63 -6.39 7.12
CA ALA A 47 -7.54 -7.26 7.85
C ALA A 47 -7.54 -7.00 9.36
N ALA A 48 -6.53 -6.31 9.89
CA ALA A 48 -6.42 -5.95 11.30
C ALA A 48 -6.53 -4.44 11.52
N GLY A 49 -6.77 -3.65 10.48
CA GLY A 49 -6.76 -2.20 10.53
C GLY A 49 -8.11 -1.57 10.24
N ARG A 50 -8.06 -0.28 9.95
CA ARG A 50 -9.26 0.53 9.71
C ARG A 50 -10.04 0.12 8.47
N LEU A 51 -9.36 -0.53 7.51
CA LEU A 51 -10.00 -0.95 6.26
C LEU A 51 -10.61 -2.34 6.31
N ARG A 52 -10.58 -3.01 7.46
CA ARG A 52 -10.98 -4.42 7.56
C ARG A 52 -12.38 -4.72 7.04
N ASP A 53 -13.29 -3.74 7.11
CA ASP A 53 -14.67 -3.89 6.64
C ASP A 53 -14.98 -3.03 5.41
N ALA A 54 -13.97 -2.36 4.84
CA ALA A 54 -14.19 -1.39 3.78
C ALA A 54 -14.33 -2.02 2.41
N TYR A 55 -13.74 -3.19 2.20
CA TYR A 55 -13.78 -3.93 0.95
C TYR A 55 -13.48 -5.40 1.26
N PRO A 56 -13.59 -6.34 0.28
CA PRO A 56 -13.23 -7.75 0.53
C PRO A 56 -11.72 -7.92 0.75
N VAL A 57 -11.31 -7.79 2.00
CA VAL A 57 -9.90 -7.72 2.40
C VAL A 57 -9.27 -9.10 2.42
N GLY A 58 -8.10 -9.25 1.77
CA GLY A 58 -7.28 -10.45 1.87
C GLY A 58 -6.45 -10.43 3.16
N ALA A 59 -6.13 -11.63 3.67
CA ALA A 59 -5.41 -11.75 4.95
C ALA A 59 -4.03 -11.09 4.91
N ARG A 60 -3.41 -10.97 3.75
CA ARG A 60 -2.08 -10.39 3.60
C ARG A 60 -2.05 -9.00 2.98
N ASP A 61 -3.21 -8.43 2.69
CA ASP A 61 -3.27 -7.05 2.16
C ASP A 61 -2.67 -6.07 3.16
N VAL A 62 -1.93 -5.08 2.64
CA VAL A 62 -1.24 -4.09 3.46
C VAL A 62 -1.66 -2.70 3.01
N GLU A 63 -2.10 -1.87 3.96
CA GLU A 63 -2.32 -0.44 3.71
C GLU A 63 -1.06 0.33 4.04
N VAL A 64 -0.66 1.24 3.14
CA VAL A 64 0.42 2.19 3.39
C VAL A 64 -0.18 3.60 3.50
N GLN A 65 0.23 4.34 4.52
CA GLN A 65 -0.21 5.71 4.77
C GLN A 65 1.01 6.60 4.90
N VAL A 66 0.98 7.74 4.23
CA VAL A 66 2.00 8.77 4.42
C VAL A 66 1.41 9.79 5.38
N THR A 67 2.02 9.93 6.54
CA THR A 67 1.45 10.70 7.64
C THR A 67 1.82 12.18 7.62
N ASP A 68 2.82 12.55 6.83
CA ASP A 68 3.24 13.94 6.66
C ASP A 68 2.86 14.43 5.26
N ALA A 69 2.63 15.73 5.14
CA ALA A 69 2.39 16.33 3.83
C ALA A 69 3.70 16.34 3.03
N VAL A 70 3.63 15.83 1.80
CA VAL A 70 4.78 15.80 0.89
C VAL A 70 4.31 16.28 -0.49
N ALA A 71 5.26 16.75 -1.30
CA ALA A 71 4.97 17.12 -2.68
C ALA A 71 4.53 15.91 -3.49
N ASP A 72 3.73 16.13 -4.54
CA ASP A 72 3.15 15.03 -5.32
C ASP A 72 4.22 14.12 -5.93
N GLU A 73 5.31 14.69 -6.43
CA GLU A 73 6.42 13.89 -6.98
C GLU A 73 7.08 13.02 -5.92
N ALA A 74 7.24 13.57 -4.71
CA ALA A 74 7.79 12.82 -3.59
C ALA A 74 6.83 11.72 -3.15
N LEU A 75 5.54 11.99 -3.15
CA LEU A 75 4.52 11.00 -2.83
C LEU A 75 4.56 9.83 -3.82
N THR A 76 4.68 10.12 -5.11
CA THR A 76 4.79 9.08 -6.14
C THR A 76 6.01 8.19 -5.90
N ALA A 77 7.18 8.80 -5.67
CA ALA A 77 8.41 8.05 -5.43
C ALA A 77 8.29 7.20 -4.16
N LEU A 78 7.74 7.79 -3.11
CA LEU A 78 7.59 7.13 -1.82
C LEU A 78 6.65 5.93 -1.91
N LEU A 79 5.48 6.11 -2.55
CA LEU A 79 4.50 5.03 -2.70
C LEU A 79 5.05 3.88 -3.55
N ARG A 80 5.80 4.19 -4.61
CA ARG A 80 6.42 3.17 -5.44
C ARG A 80 7.41 2.34 -4.63
N GLU A 81 8.27 2.99 -3.87
CA GLU A 81 9.25 2.29 -3.03
C GLU A 81 8.60 1.47 -1.93
N LEU A 82 7.56 2.02 -1.30
CA LEU A 82 6.83 1.30 -0.25
C LEU A 82 6.16 0.05 -0.81
N ALA A 83 5.51 0.15 -1.96
CA ALA A 83 4.85 -1.00 -2.58
C ALA A 83 5.86 -2.10 -2.89
N GLU A 84 7.01 -1.74 -3.45
CA GLU A 84 8.07 -2.70 -3.75
C GLU A 84 8.64 -3.32 -2.48
N ALA A 85 8.84 -2.51 -1.44
CA ALA A 85 9.36 -2.99 -0.16
C ALA A 85 8.41 -4.00 0.50
N VAL A 86 7.10 -3.71 0.47
CA VAL A 86 6.09 -4.63 1.01
C VAL A 86 6.12 -5.95 0.24
N GLN A 87 6.17 -5.89 -1.08
CA GLN A 87 6.15 -7.09 -1.91
C GLN A 87 7.43 -7.93 -1.76
N ARG A 88 8.58 -7.28 -1.54
CA ARG A 88 9.82 -8.00 -1.23
C ARG A 88 9.77 -8.67 0.14
N ALA A 89 9.23 -7.95 1.12
CA ALA A 89 9.15 -8.46 2.50
C ALA A 89 8.13 -9.58 2.65
N ASP A 90 7.03 -9.49 1.89
CA ASP A 90 5.97 -10.50 1.91
C ASP A 90 5.57 -10.83 0.46
N PRO A 91 6.24 -11.81 -0.16
CA PRO A 91 5.92 -12.18 -1.54
C PRO A 91 4.51 -12.71 -1.75
N GLU A 92 3.81 -13.11 -0.69
CA GLU A 92 2.43 -13.58 -0.79
C GLU A 92 1.40 -12.45 -0.64
N CYS A 93 1.84 -11.22 -0.41
CA CYS A 93 0.95 -10.06 -0.35
C CYS A 93 0.35 -9.82 -1.73
N ARG A 94 -0.99 -9.84 -1.81
CA ARG A 94 -1.68 -9.69 -3.09
C ARG A 94 -1.99 -8.25 -3.43
N ARG A 95 -2.14 -7.40 -2.42
CA ARG A 95 -2.51 -5.99 -2.63
C ARG A 95 -1.80 -5.10 -1.64
N VAL A 96 -1.21 -4.04 -2.17
CA VAL A 96 -0.77 -2.90 -1.36
C VAL A 96 -1.78 -1.79 -1.63
N VAL A 97 -2.37 -1.26 -0.58
CA VAL A 97 -3.49 -0.32 -0.65
C VAL A 97 -3.05 1.06 -0.18
N TYR A 98 -3.40 2.07 -0.94
CA TYR A 98 -3.27 3.47 -0.55
C TYR A 98 -4.65 4.11 -0.55
N ALA A 99 -5.02 4.75 0.56
CA ALA A 99 -6.31 5.41 0.69
C ALA A 99 -6.11 6.93 0.63
N ALA A 100 -6.56 7.55 -0.44
CA ALA A 100 -6.53 8.99 -0.60
C ALA A 100 -7.85 9.59 -0.11
N PRO A 101 -7.84 10.81 0.46
CA PRO A 101 -9.10 11.50 0.77
C PRO A 101 -9.95 11.62 -0.50
N GLU A 102 -11.24 11.34 -0.39
CA GLU A 102 -12.14 11.44 -1.54
C GLU A 102 -12.14 12.86 -2.08
N GLY A 103 -12.01 12.98 -3.39
CA GLY A 103 -11.95 14.28 -4.06
C GLY A 103 -10.55 14.88 -4.15
N ASP A 104 -9.55 14.24 -3.55
CA ASP A 104 -8.16 14.73 -3.66
C ASP A 104 -7.54 14.17 -4.94
N ALA A 105 -7.77 14.86 -6.05
CA ALA A 105 -7.31 14.43 -7.36
C ALA A 105 -5.78 14.37 -7.46
N ASP A 106 -5.09 15.23 -6.73
CA ASP A 106 -3.63 15.27 -6.78
C ASP A 106 -3.00 14.03 -6.12
N GLN A 107 -3.53 13.61 -4.97
CA GLN A 107 -3.05 12.39 -4.33
C GLN A 107 -3.40 11.15 -5.15
N VAL A 108 -4.59 11.11 -5.73
CA VAL A 108 -4.99 10.00 -6.61
C VAL A 108 -4.04 9.92 -7.81
N ALA A 109 -3.76 11.04 -8.46
CA ALA A 109 -2.86 11.07 -9.60
C ALA A 109 -1.44 10.64 -9.22
N ALA A 110 -0.94 11.09 -8.07
CA ALA A 110 0.39 10.71 -7.59
C ALA A 110 0.49 9.20 -7.37
N ALA A 111 -0.54 8.61 -6.77
CA ALA A 111 -0.58 7.16 -6.55
C ALA A 111 -0.68 6.39 -7.86
N GLU A 112 -1.45 6.88 -8.81
CA GLU A 112 -1.56 6.27 -10.14
C GLU A 112 -0.20 6.29 -10.86
N CYS A 113 0.53 7.39 -10.75
CA CYS A 113 1.89 7.47 -11.29
C CYS A 113 2.84 6.47 -10.64
N ALA A 114 2.59 6.08 -9.40
CA ALA A 114 3.38 5.08 -8.69
C ALA A 114 3.00 3.64 -9.06
N GLY A 115 1.97 3.45 -9.88
CA GLY A 115 1.54 2.14 -10.33
C GLY A 115 0.27 1.63 -9.66
N PHE A 116 -0.32 2.41 -8.77
CA PHE A 116 -1.59 2.05 -8.14
C PHE A 116 -2.75 2.32 -9.11
N ARG A 117 -3.83 1.57 -8.97
CA ARG A 117 -5.06 1.84 -9.71
C ARG A 117 -6.22 2.05 -8.74
N ARG A 118 -7.07 3.00 -9.06
CA ARG A 118 -8.25 3.28 -8.25
C ARG A 118 -9.27 2.15 -8.44
N VAL A 119 -9.81 1.66 -7.33
CA VAL A 119 -10.74 0.53 -7.36
C VAL A 119 -12.10 0.85 -6.79
N VAL A 120 -12.18 1.59 -5.69
CA VAL A 120 -13.46 1.87 -5.04
C VAL A 120 -13.34 3.07 -4.11
N ASP A 121 -14.44 3.78 -3.92
CA ASP A 121 -14.56 4.78 -2.88
C ASP A 121 -15.28 4.14 -1.68
N VAL A 122 -14.82 4.43 -0.48
CA VAL A 122 -15.37 3.84 0.75
C VAL A 122 -15.67 4.93 1.76
N ASP A 123 -16.66 4.65 2.61
CA ASP A 123 -17.02 5.52 3.73
C ASP A 123 -16.54 4.87 5.01
N LEU A 124 -15.69 5.58 5.73
CA LEU A 124 -15.38 5.27 7.12
C LEU A 124 -16.24 6.17 8.01
N ALA A 125 -16.28 5.87 9.30
CA ALA A 125 -17.17 6.58 10.22
C ALA A 125 -17.01 8.11 10.19
N ASP A 126 -15.77 8.59 9.92
CA ASP A 126 -15.44 10.00 10.00
C ASP A 126 -14.94 10.61 8.69
N ARG A 127 -14.83 9.81 7.60
CA ARG A 127 -14.28 10.30 6.35
C ARG A 127 -14.62 9.40 5.18
N GLN A 128 -14.47 9.96 3.99
CA GLN A 128 -14.60 9.22 2.73
C GLN A 128 -13.23 9.10 2.09
N LEU A 129 -12.93 7.93 1.56
CA LEU A 129 -11.63 7.63 0.99
C LEU A 129 -11.78 6.98 -0.39
N SER A 130 -10.83 7.31 -1.27
CA SER A 130 -10.66 6.60 -2.54
C SER A 130 -9.56 5.57 -2.34
N LEU A 131 -9.87 4.30 -2.55
CA LEU A 131 -8.89 3.22 -2.42
C LEU A 131 -8.22 2.95 -3.75
N LEU A 132 -6.89 2.94 -3.73
CA LEU A 132 -6.06 2.57 -4.86
C LEU A 132 -5.22 1.35 -4.44
N VAL A 133 -5.00 0.45 -5.38
CA VAL A 133 -4.24 -0.76 -5.09
C VAL A 133 -3.17 -0.98 -6.13
N VAL A 134 -2.08 -1.62 -5.72
CA VAL A 134 -1.11 -2.19 -6.63
C VAL A 134 -0.96 -3.67 -6.28
N GLU A 135 -0.86 -4.49 -7.31
CA GLU A 135 -0.76 -5.93 -7.20
C GLU A 135 0.57 -6.38 -7.80
N PRO A 136 1.21 -7.42 -7.24
CA PRO A 136 2.44 -7.93 -7.85
C PRO A 136 2.17 -8.57 -9.20
N ASP A 137 3.20 -8.66 -10.02
CA ASP A 137 3.10 -9.19 -11.38
C ASP A 137 2.52 -10.60 -11.43
N TRP A 138 2.80 -11.43 -10.42
CA TRP A 138 2.29 -12.81 -10.42
C TRP A 138 0.76 -12.87 -10.32
N VAL A 139 0.13 -11.91 -9.63
CA VAL A 139 -1.34 -11.84 -9.57
C VAL A 139 -1.90 -11.50 -10.93
N THR A 140 -1.38 -10.46 -11.57
CA THR A 140 -1.81 -10.03 -12.89
C THR A 140 -1.57 -11.11 -13.94
N ARG A 141 -0.41 -11.75 -13.88
CA ARG A 141 -0.04 -12.81 -14.81
C ARG A 141 -0.98 -14.01 -14.69
N THR A 142 -1.32 -14.38 -13.47
CA THR A 142 -2.26 -15.48 -13.22
C THR A 142 -3.62 -15.18 -13.82
N ASP A 143 -4.12 -13.97 -13.67
CA ASP A 143 -5.39 -13.56 -14.24
C ASP A 143 -5.37 -13.62 -15.77
N ILE A 144 -4.28 -13.18 -16.38
CA ILE A 144 -4.12 -13.25 -17.82
C ILE A 144 -4.09 -14.70 -18.31
N ASP A 145 -3.37 -15.57 -17.62
CA ASP A 145 -3.27 -16.97 -17.98
C ASP A 145 -4.64 -17.67 -17.89
N LEU A 146 -5.42 -17.32 -16.89
CA LEU A 146 -6.79 -17.87 -16.75
C LEU A 146 -7.68 -17.43 -17.91
N ASP A 147 -7.53 -16.20 -18.38
CA ASP A 147 -8.29 -15.69 -19.51
C ASP A 147 -7.92 -16.39 -20.81
N HIS A 148 -6.67 -16.84 -20.93
CA HIS A 148 -6.18 -17.50 -22.12
C HIS A 148 -6.49 -19.00 -22.17
N VAL A 149 -6.64 -19.63 -21.04
CA VAL A 149 -6.84 -21.08 -20.97
C VAL A 149 -8.00 -21.56 -21.84
N PRO A 150 -9.18 -20.94 -21.84
CA PRO A 150 -10.29 -21.41 -22.66
C PRO A 150 -10.05 -21.33 -24.15
N GLU A 151 -9.09 -20.54 -24.58
CA GLU A 151 -8.80 -20.32 -26.00
C GLU A 151 -7.92 -21.39 -26.60
N THR A 152 -7.26 -22.13 -25.76
CA THR A 152 -6.38 -23.23 -26.20
C THR A 152 -7.14 -24.55 -26.32
#